data_fcb22d089ca656bdc692ae4e4abb85b7
#
_entry.id   fcb22d089ca656bdc692ae4e4abb85b7
#
_cell.length_a   1.000
_cell.length_b   1.000
_cell.length_c   1.000
_cell.angle_alpha   90.00
_cell.angle_beta   90.00
_cell.angle_gamma   90.00
#
_symmetry.space_group_name_H-M   'P 1'
#
loop_
_entity.id
_entity.type
_entity.pdbx_description
1 polymer ?
#
loop_
_entity_poly.entity_id
_entity_poly.type
_entity_poly.pdbx_seq_one_letter_code
_entity_poly.pdbx_strand_id
1 'polypeptide(L)'
;MTAELLTRAQGGDGEAFAQLVEPYQRELQAHCYRFLGSAADAEDALQDTLLSAWQSLPKFEGRASVRTWLYKVATSRCLDALRSARRRPPVSTPPRAGLAPPEPTRLGELLWLEPYPDALLEGLTGSAPSPEARYETTESISLAFITALQLLPPRQRAALILRDVLGFHASEAARILDTTEESVTSALKRARATLERHQKSSAQREPAPPPNSAAEQDLVSRLTRAFETADVAGIVALLTSDAWLTMPPLPLEYQGRDLAAQFLTATAFRPGWTARLIPTRANGQPAFGFYTRDPDTGSFYTVGLMVITLSGTQISAMTRFDPAILPRFGLPATLPD
;
A
#
# COMPACT_ATOMS: atom_id res chain seq x y z
N MET A 1 2.08 35.61 -1.53
CA MET A 1 1.13 34.57 -1.94
C MET A 1 0.72 33.66 -0.78
N THR A 2 1.58 32.83 -0.21
CA THR A 2 1.20 31.93 0.90
C THR A 2 0.70 32.66 2.16
N ALA A 3 1.35 33.76 2.56
CA ALA A 3 0.92 34.56 3.73
C ALA A 3 -0.43 35.25 3.52
N GLU A 4 -0.72 35.71 2.32
CA GLU A 4 -2.00 36.33 1.95
C GLU A 4 -3.14 35.31 1.93
N LEU A 5 -2.90 34.13 1.31
CA LEU A 5 -3.85 33.01 1.34
C LEU A 5 -4.15 32.59 2.79
N LEU A 6 -3.12 32.51 3.64
CA LEU A 6 -3.28 32.17 5.04
C LEU A 6 -4.17 33.17 5.78
N THR A 7 -3.95 34.46 5.59
CA THR A 7 -4.74 35.51 6.24
C THR A 7 -6.21 35.48 5.78
N ARG A 8 -6.46 35.31 4.49
CA ARG A 8 -7.83 35.18 3.95
C ARG A 8 -8.52 33.94 4.48
N ALA A 9 -7.83 32.80 4.47
CA ALA A 9 -8.36 31.53 4.96
C ALA A 9 -8.68 31.60 6.48
N GLN A 10 -7.83 32.28 7.29
CA GLN A 10 -8.11 32.55 8.70
C GLN A 10 -9.34 33.43 8.91
N GLY A 11 -9.65 34.29 7.94
CA GLY A 11 -10.86 35.09 7.90
C GLY A 11 -12.12 34.33 7.45
N GLY A 12 -12.03 33.02 7.18
CA GLY A 12 -13.16 32.19 6.77
C GLY A 12 -13.35 32.04 5.25
N ASP A 13 -12.36 32.45 4.45
CA ASP A 13 -12.38 32.26 2.97
C ASP A 13 -12.02 30.82 2.63
N GLY A 14 -13.04 30.00 2.29
CA GLY A 14 -12.89 28.59 1.97
C GLY A 14 -12.11 28.34 0.68
N GLU A 15 -12.17 29.26 -0.30
CA GLU A 15 -11.40 29.15 -1.55
C GLU A 15 -9.90 29.39 -1.28
N ALA A 16 -9.58 30.39 -0.47
CA ALA A 16 -8.22 30.63 -0.04
C ALA A 16 -7.63 29.45 0.75
N PHE A 17 -8.46 28.78 1.59
CA PHE A 17 -8.05 27.55 2.27
C PHE A 17 -7.78 26.41 1.28
N ALA A 18 -8.67 26.17 0.33
CA ALA A 18 -8.48 25.15 -0.69
C ALA A 18 -7.16 25.35 -1.45
N GLN A 19 -6.89 26.58 -1.89
CA GLN A 19 -5.63 26.94 -2.55
C GLN A 19 -4.40 26.79 -1.62
N LEU A 20 -4.54 27.06 -0.33
CA LEU A 20 -3.48 26.92 0.65
C LEU A 20 -3.06 25.46 0.87
N VAL A 21 -4.02 24.53 0.85
CA VAL A 21 -3.77 23.11 1.17
C VAL A 21 -3.55 22.24 -0.07
N GLU A 22 -3.96 22.68 -1.26
CA GLU A 22 -3.85 21.94 -2.51
C GLU A 22 -2.43 21.36 -2.77
N PRO A 23 -1.33 22.11 -2.59
CA PRO A 23 0.01 21.60 -2.83
C PRO A 23 0.41 20.43 -1.92
N TYR A 24 -0.27 20.28 -0.79
CA TYR A 24 0.05 19.30 0.25
C TYR A 24 -0.87 18.06 0.22
N GLN A 25 -2.01 18.10 -0.47
CA GLN A 25 -3.01 17.05 -0.39
C GLN A 25 -2.48 15.67 -0.75
N ARG A 26 -1.71 15.56 -1.85
CA ARG A 26 -1.14 14.29 -2.30
C ARG A 26 -0.11 13.72 -1.33
N GLU A 27 0.78 14.57 -0.81
CA GLU A 27 1.77 14.11 0.17
C GLU A 27 1.14 13.72 1.52
N LEU A 28 0.07 14.42 1.93
CA LEU A 28 -0.71 14.07 3.12
C LEU A 28 -1.48 12.77 2.93
N GLN A 29 -2.06 12.52 1.75
CA GLN A 29 -2.72 11.26 1.44
C GLN A 29 -1.74 10.08 1.49
N ALA A 30 -0.56 10.22 0.88
CA ALA A 30 0.49 9.21 0.97
C ALA A 30 0.98 9.01 2.41
N HIS A 31 1.05 10.07 3.21
CA HIS A 31 1.36 9.99 4.63
C HIS A 31 0.30 9.17 5.39
N CYS A 32 -0.99 9.48 5.20
CA CYS A 32 -2.08 8.72 5.81
C CYS A 32 -2.03 7.24 5.38
N TYR A 33 -1.76 6.97 4.10
CA TYR A 33 -1.63 5.60 3.61
C TYR A 33 -0.47 4.83 4.26
N ARG A 34 0.70 5.45 4.40
CA ARG A 34 1.83 4.83 5.13
C ARG A 34 1.46 4.49 6.58
N PHE A 35 0.65 5.32 7.20
CA PHE A 35 0.16 5.08 8.56
C PHE A 35 -0.85 3.93 8.64
N LEU A 36 -1.83 3.92 7.76
CA LEU A 36 -3.03 3.09 7.90
C LEU A 36 -2.95 1.79 7.11
N GLY A 37 -2.17 1.76 6.01
CA GLY A 37 -2.02 0.59 5.14
C GLY A 37 -3.24 0.31 4.26
N SER A 38 -4.28 1.14 4.33
CA SER A 38 -5.50 1.06 3.54
C SER A 38 -5.69 2.37 2.76
N ALA A 39 -5.94 2.26 1.46
CA ALA A 39 -6.20 3.42 0.61
C ALA A 39 -7.51 4.11 0.98
N ALA A 40 -8.53 3.34 1.37
CA ALA A 40 -9.81 3.86 1.84
C ALA A 40 -9.65 4.62 3.16
N ASP A 41 -9.04 4.00 4.17
CA ASP A 41 -8.83 4.65 5.47
C ASP A 41 -7.92 5.89 5.33
N ALA A 42 -6.99 5.90 4.37
CA ALA A 42 -6.13 7.07 4.10
C ALA A 42 -6.92 8.24 3.51
N GLU A 43 -7.87 7.97 2.64
CA GLU A 43 -8.77 8.97 2.07
C GLU A 43 -9.66 9.59 3.14
N ASP A 44 -10.28 8.77 3.98
CA ASP A 44 -11.08 9.21 5.12
C ASP A 44 -10.25 10.06 6.10
N ALA A 45 -9.04 9.60 6.44
CA ALA A 45 -8.14 10.33 7.33
C ALA A 45 -7.67 11.67 6.73
N LEU A 46 -7.49 11.76 5.41
CA LEU A 46 -7.20 13.01 4.73
C LEU A 46 -8.38 13.99 4.82
N GLN A 47 -9.60 13.52 4.57
CA GLN A 47 -10.81 14.35 4.70
C GLN A 47 -10.95 14.89 6.14
N ASP A 48 -10.81 14.03 7.14
CA ASP A 48 -10.82 14.42 8.56
C ASP A 48 -9.69 15.40 8.89
N THR A 49 -8.52 15.24 8.27
CA THR A 49 -7.39 16.16 8.41
C THR A 49 -7.72 17.53 7.87
N LEU A 50 -8.25 17.63 6.64
CA LEU A 50 -8.60 18.90 6.02
C LEU A 50 -9.71 19.62 6.80
N LEU A 51 -10.73 18.89 7.25
CA LEU A 51 -11.79 19.44 8.08
C LEU A 51 -11.24 19.96 9.41
N SER A 52 -10.38 19.19 10.09
CA SER A 52 -9.76 19.59 11.36
C SER A 52 -8.80 20.77 11.18
N ALA A 53 -8.07 20.80 10.07
CA ALA A 53 -7.22 21.91 9.70
C ALA A 53 -8.06 23.19 9.48
N TRP A 54 -9.15 23.13 8.71
CA TRP A 54 -10.06 24.25 8.53
C TRP A 54 -10.59 24.80 9.86
N GLN A 55 -11.07 23.93 10.75
CA GLN A 55 -11.61 24.32 12.04
C GLN A 55 -10.58 24.93 12.99
N SER A 56 -9.31 24.50 12.90
CA SER A 56 -8.23 24.98 13.77
C SER A 56 -7.41 26.13 13.17
N LEU A 57 -7.59 26.45 11.89
CA LEU A 57 -6.85 27.48 11.17
C LEU A 57 -6.94 28.88 11.82
N PRO A 58 -8.09 29.35 12.36
CA PRO A 58 -8.16 30.64 13.06
C PRO A 58 -7.22 30.75 14.25
N LYS A 59 -6.82 29.62 14.85
CA LYS A 59 -5.89 29.55 16.00
C LYS A 59 -4.44 29.27 15.58
N PHE A 60 -4.17 29.17 14.29
CA PHE A 60 -2.81 28.93 13.80
C PHE A 60 -1.98 30.21 13.88
N GLU A 61 -1.00 30.23 14.77
CA GLU A 61 -0.17 31.40 15.10
C GLU A 61 1.11 31.51 14.22
N GLY A 62 1.33 30.62 13.25
CA GLY A 62 2.51 30.66 12.39
C GLY A 62 3.83 30.27 13.06
N ARG A 63 3.80 29.63 14.25
CA ARG A 63 5.00 29.15 14.96
C ARG A 63 5.74 28.01 14.24
N ALA A 64 5.09 27.39 13.27
CA ALA A 64 5.62 26.36 12.40
C ALA A 64 5.17 26.64 10.95
N SER A 65 5.80 25.99 9.98
CA SER A 65 5.31 26.07 8.60
C SER A 65 3.91 25.47 8.46
N VAL A 66 3.15 25.92 7.46
CA VAL A 66 1.84 25.34 7.13
C VAL A 66 1.97 23.82 6.90
N ARG A 67 3.04 23.39 6.22
CA ARG A 67 3.36 21.99 5.99
C ARG A 67 3.49 21.22 7.32
N THR A 68 4.34 21.68 8.23
CA THR A 68 4.55 21.02 9.53
C THR A 68 3.26 20.95 10.35
N TRP A 69 2.45 22.01 10.32
CA TRP A 69 1.17 22.04 10.99
C TRP A 69 0.16 21.04 10.39
N LEU A 70 0.05 20.97 9.06
CA LEU A 70 -0.82 19.99 8.39
C LEU A 70 -0.40 18.55 8.71
N TYR A 71 0.91 18.25 8.73
CA TYR A 71 1.41 16.94 9.15
C TYR A 71 1.11 16.62 10.62
N LYS A 72 1.10 17.63 11.51
CA LYS A 72 0.66 17.45 12.91
C LYS A 72 -0.81 17.02 12.97
N VAL A 73 -1.68 17.71 12.24
CA VAL A 73 -3.11 17.36 12.18
C VAL A 73 -3.30 15.97 11.58
N ALA A 74 -2.68 15.67 10.43
CA ALA A 74 -2.79 14.38 9.75
C ALA A 74 -2.30 13.22 10.63
N THR A 75 -1.13 13.37 11.27
CA THR A 75 -0.59 12.35 12.17
C THR A 75 -1.53 12.08 13.35
N SER A 76 -2.14 13.13 13.92
CA SER A 76 -3.13 12.97 14.98
C SER A 76 -4.36 12.19 14.52
N ARG A 77 -4.92 12.52 13.34
CA ARG A 77 -6.07 11.79 12.77
C ARG A 77 -5.73 10.33 12.48
N CYS A 78 -4.54 10.05 11.92
CA CYS A 78 -4.09 8.68 11.71
C CYS A 78 -3.95 7.88 13.02
N LEU A 79 -3.39 8.50 14.08
CA LEU A 79 -3.29 7.85 15.39
C LEU A 79 -4.66 7.57 16.01
N ASP A 80 -5.63 8.46 15.82
CA ASP A 80 -7.01 8.27 16.29
C ASP A 80 -7.70 7.15 15.51
N ALA A 81 -7.53 7.12 14.18
CA ALA A 81 -8.03 6.03 13.30
C ALA A 81 -7.49 4.66 13.72
N LEU A 82 -6.18 4.54 14.01
CA LEU A 82 -5.58 3.30 14.51
C LEU A 82 -6.14 2.84 15.85
N ARG A 83 -6.48 3.78 16.76
CA ARG A 83 -7.14 3.44 18.03
C ARG A 83 -8.55 2.89 17.79
N SER A 84 -9.28 3.45 16.83
CA SER A 84 -10.63 3.02 16.48
C SER A 84 -10.62 1.69 15.70
N ALA A 85 -9.66 1.48 14.81
CA ALA A 85 -9.52 0.24 14.02
C ALA A 85 -9.30 -1.00 14.89
N ARG A 86 -8.64 -0.88 16.04
CA ARG A 86 -8.48 -1.97 17.02
C ARG A 86 -9.80 -2.54 17.55
N ARG A 87 -10.94 -1.84 17.35
CA ARG A 87 -12.28 -2.26 17.74
C ARG A 87 -13.06 -2.91 16.62
N ARG A 88 -12.50 -2.97 15.38
CA ARG A 88 -13.16 -3.64 14.25
C ARG A 88 -13.14 -5.16 14.49
N PRO A 89 -14.26 -5.86 14.28
CA PRO A 89 -14.26 -7.32 14.35
C PRO A 89 -13.36 -7.88 13.24
N PRO A 90 -12.70 -9.04 13.49
CA PRO A 90 -11.93 -9.70 12.46
C PRO A 90 -12.85 -10.06 11.28
N VAL A 91 -12.38 -9.83 10.05
CA VAL A 91 -13.10 -10.24 8.84
C VAL A 91 -13.05 -11.75 8.76
N SER A 92 -14.17 -12.37 9.00
CA SER A 92 -14.39 -13.79 8.70
C SER A 92 -14.99 -13.88 7.29
N THR A 93 -14.13 -14.01 6.28
CA THR A 93 -14.60 -14.41 4.95
C THR A 93 -14.54 -15.91 4.90
N PRO A 94 -15.69 -16.62 4.88
CA PRO A 94 -15.68 -18.07 4.74
C PRO A 94 -15.01 -18.44 3.42
N PRO A 95 -14.25 -19.55 3.36
CA PRO A 95 -13.74 -20.07 2.11
C PRO A 95 -14.90 -20.21 1.13
N ARG A 96 -14.70 -19.78 -0.13
CA ARG A 96 -15.72 -19.95 -1.16
C ARG A 96 -16.10 -21.43 -1.24
N ALA A 97 -17.37 -21.74 -1.19
CA ALA A 97 -17.86 -23.13 -1.19
C ALA A 97 -17.19 -23.95 -2.33
N GLY A 98 -16.68 -25.13 -2.00
CA GLY A 98 -16.01 -26.01 -2.96
C GLY A 98 -14.50 -25.73 -3.19
N LEU A 99 -13.88 -24.79 -2.47
CA LEU A 99 -12.42 -24.62 -2.46
C LEU A 99 -11.82 -25.34 -1.26
N ALA A 100 -10.80 -26.18 -1.52
CA ALA A 100 -10.00 -26.84 -0.49
C ALA A 100 -8.52 -26.44 -0.68
N PRO A 101 -8.14 -25.23 -0.27
CA PRO A 101 -6.73 -24.80 -0.34
C PRO A 101 -5.88 -25.70 0.56
N PRO A 102 -4.58 -25.87 0.24
CA PRO A 102 -3.65 -26.57 1.14
C PRO A 102 -3.54 -25.87 2.49
N GLU A 103 -2.98 -26.55 3.48
CA GLU A 103 -2.64 -25.91 4.76
C GLU A 103 -1.62 -24.77 4.52
N PRO A 104 -1.86 -23.57 5.09
CA PRO A 104 -0.91 -22.48 4.95
C PRO A 104 0.40 -22.79 5.70
N THR A 105 1.50 -22.23 5.22
CA THR A 105 2.82 -22.31 5.89
C THR A 105 2.74 -21.73 7.30
N ARG A 106 1.99 -20.62 7.42
CA ARG A 106 1.69 -19.98 8.69
C ARG A 106 0.40 -19.18 8.59
N LEU A 107 -0.18 -18.91 9.75
CA LEU A 107 -1.19 -17.87 9.88
C LEU A 107 -0.47 -16.54 10.18
N GLY A 108 -0.53 -15.62 9.23
CA GLY A 108 0.01 -14.27 9.38
C GLY A 108 -0.80 -13.42 10.36
N GLU A 109 -0.32 -12.22 10.62
CA GLU A 109 -1.12 -11.22 11.35
C GLU A 109 -2.29 -10.76 10.48
N LEU A 110 -3.46 -10.48 11.11
CA LEU A 110 -4.59 -9.85 10.43
C LEU A 110 -4.24 -8.40 10.09
N LEU A 111 -3.64 -8.19 8.95
CA LEU A 111 -3.28 -6.87 8.47
C LEU A 111 -4.39 -6.35 7.55
N TRP A 112 -4.97 -5.20 7.91
CA TRP A 112 -5.77 -4.41 6.98
C TRP A 112 -4.81 -3.74 6.00
N LEU A 113 -4.62 -4.39 4.87
CA LEU A 113 -3.74 -3.93 3.82
C LEU A 113 -4.56 -3.80 2.54
N GLU A 114 -4.54 -2.61 1.94
CA GLU A 114 -5.04 -2.35 0.60
C GLU A 114 -3.92 -1.80 -0.25
N PRO A 115 -3.85 -2.13 -1.54
CA PRO A 115 -2.86 -1.57 -2.44
C PRO A 115 -3.19 -0.11 -2.76
N TYR A 116 -2.16 0.67 -3.09
CA TYR A 116 -2.26 2.08 -3.44
C TYR A 116 -2.07 2.25 -4.95
N PRO A 117 -3.01 2.86 -5.68
CA PRO A 117 -2.89 3.07 -7.13
C PRO A 117 -1.70 3.96 -7.49
N ASP A 118 -0.89 3.56 -8.48
CA ASP A 118 0.26 4.35 -8.92
C ASP A 118 -0.15 5.69 -9.54
N ALA A 119 -1.34 5.79 -10.12
CA ALA A 119 -1.90 7.05 -10.61
C ALA A 119 -1.95 8.15 -9.53
N LEU A 120 -2.11 7.77 -8.26
CA LEU A 120 -2.06 8.69 -7.13
C LEU A 120 -0.62 9.04 -6.70
N LEU A 121 0.38 8.24 -7.14
CA LEU A 121 1.81 8.47 -6.86
C LEU A 121 2.47 9.41 -7.87
N GLU A 122 1.95 9.52 -9.07
CA GLU A 122 2.58 10.30 -10.17
C GLU A 122 2.89 11.74 -9.77
N GLY A 123 2.00 12.37 -8.99
CA GLY A 123 2.24 13.73 -8.49
C GLY A 123 3.31 13.84 -7.39
N LEU A 124 3.59 12.75 -6.68
CA LEU A 124 4.63 12.70 -5.64
C LEU A 124 6.02 12.47 -6.26
N THR A 125 6.09 11.53 -7.21
CA THR A 125 7.34 11.18 -7.89
C THR A 125 7.75 12.20 -8.95
N GLY A 126 6.79 12.87 -9.58
CA GLY A 126 7.02 13.91 -10.59
C GLY A 126 7.72 15.17 -10.06
N SER A 127 7.55 15.49 -8.76
CA SER A 127 8.21 16.61 -8.08
C SER A 127 9.54 16.24 -7.43
N ALA A 128 9.95 14.97 -7.45
CA ALA A 128 11.21 14.53 -6.85
C ALA A 128 12.41 15.07 -7.65
N PRO A 129 13.43 15.64 -6.97
CA PRO A 129 14.50 16.39 -7.61
C PRO A 129 15.50 15.50 -8.38
N SER A 130 15.55 14.19 -8.11
CA SER A 130 16.48 13.26 -8.75
C SER A 130 15.88 11.86 -8.94
N PRO A 131 16.50 11.01 -9.79
CA PRO A 131 16.10 9.61 -9.92
C PRO A 131 16.17 8.83 -8.60
N GLU A 132 17.19 9.09 -7.77
CA GLU A 132 17.36 8.47 -6.44
C GLU A 132 16.21 8.86 -5.53
N ALA A 133 15.82 10.14 -5.48
CA ALA A 133 14.71 10.61 -4.68
C ALA A 133 13.37 10.01 -5.14
N ARG A 134 13.20 9.76 -6.45
CA ARG A 134 12.02 9.04 -6.98
C ARG A 134 12.01 7.59 -6.52
N TYR A 135 13.15 6.93 -6.57
CA TYR A 135 13.29 5.55 -6.09
C TYR A 135 12.97 5.45 -4.59
N GLU A 136 13.53 6.33 -3.76
CA GLU A 136 13.25 6.38 -2.31
C GLU A 136 11.75 6.63 -2.03
N THR A 137 11.12 7.52 -2.81
CA THR A 137 9.68 7.79 -2.70
C THR A 137 8.87 6.55 -3.03
N THR A 138 9.21 5.84 -4.11
CA THR A 138 8.54 4.60 -4.53
C THR A 138 8.75 3.47 -3.53
N GLU A 139 9.99 3.29 -3.05
CA GLU A 139 10.31 2.27 -2.04
C GLU A 139 9.55 2.52 -0.73
N SER A 140 9.43 3.80 -0.33
CA SER A 140 8.69 4.20 0.88
C SER A 140 7.18 3.98 0.83
N ILE A 141 6.66 3.50 -0.31
CA ILE A 141 5.25 3.14 -0.50
C ILE A 141 5.11 1.71 -1.01
N SER A 142 6.22 0.99 -1.22
CA SER A 142 6.19 -0.41 -1.63
C SER A 142 5.33 -1.25 -0.68
N LEU A 143 4.67 -2.27 -1.21
CA LEU A 143 3.77 -3.10 -0.40
C LEU A 143 4.51 -3.78 0.76
N ALA A 144 5.75 -4.21 0.53
CA ALA A 144 6.61 -4.80 1.55
C ALA A 144 6.91 -3.79 2.69
N PHE A 145 7.21 -2.54 2.34
CA PHE A 145 7.46 -1.49 3.33
C PHE A 145 6.20 -1.15 4.12
N ILE A 146 5.06 -0.97 3.44
CA ILE A 146 3.77 -0.70 4.11
C ILE A 146 3.40 -1.85 5.05
N THR A 147 3.56 -3.11 4.62
CA THR A 147 3.33 -4.28 5.47
C THR A 147 4.23 -4.24 6.72
N ALA A 148 5.53 -3.97 6.55
CA ALA A 148 6.46 -3.87 7.66
C ALA A 148 6.10 -2.73 8.64
N LEU A 149 5.61 -1.60 8.13
CA LEU A 149 5.12 -0.51 8.97
C LEU A 149 3.93 -0.95 9.84
N GLN A 150 3.04 -1.82 9.33
CA GLN A 150 1.88 -2.30 10.10
C GLN A 150 2.28 -3.12 11.33
N LEU A 151 3.46 -3.73 11.34
CA LEU A 151 4.01 -4.47 12.49
C LEU A 151 4.51 -3.56 13.63
N LEU A 152 4.67 -2.26 13.35
CA LEU A 152 5.16 -1.31 14.35
C LEU A 152 4.04 -0.77 15.25
N PRO A 153 4.29 -0.60 16.56
CA PRO A 153 3.42 0.18 17.42
C PRO A 153 3.20 1.59 16.86
N PRO A 154 2.00 2.19 16.97
CA PRO A 154 1.64 3.45 16.30
C PRO A 154 2.64 4.59 16.49
N ARG A 155 3.19 4.78 17.70
CA ARG A 155 4.18 5.83 17.96
C ARG A 155 5.55 5.55 17.33
N GLN A 156 5.96 4.29 17.21
CA GLN A 156 7.19 3.89 16.54
C GLN A 156 7.05 4.08 15.03
N ARG A 157 5.90 3.70 14.46
CA ARG A 157 5.54 3.96 13.06
C ARG A 157 5.59 5.44 12.75
N ALA A 158 4.97 6.27 13.60
CA ALA A 158 4.99 7.73 13.46
C ALA A 158 6.40 8.30 13.43
N ALA A 159 7.24 7.93 14.39
CA ALA A 159 8.62 8.41 14.47
C ALA A 159 9.42 8.02 13.22
N LEU A 160 9.27 6.80 12.72
CA LEU A 160 9.96 6.32 11.53
C LEU A 160 9.49 7.05 10.28
N ILE A 161 8.18 7.19 10.06
CA ILE A 161 7.65 7.91 8.88
C ILE A 161 8.11 9.37 8.89
N LEU A 162 8.00 10.07 10.01
CA LEU A 162 8.36 11.48 10.09
C LEU A 162 9.87 11.70 9.88
N ARG A 163 10.72 10.83 10.46
CA ARG A 163 12.16 11.00 10.47
C ARG A 163 12.84 10.45 9.21
N ASP A 164 12.53 9.20 8.86
CA ASP A 164 13.27 8.46 7.81
C ASP A 164 12.61 8.61 6.43
N VAL A 165 11.27 8.77 6.39
CA VAL A 165 10.57 8.91 5.10
C VAL A 165 10.37 10.37 4.71
N LEU A 166 9.98 11.23 5.66
CA LEU A 166 9.62 12.61 5.38
C LEU A 166 10.74 13.61 5.72
N GLY A 167 11.84 13.17 6.34
CA GLY A 167 13.02 13.97 6.62
C GLY A 167 12.83 15.08 7.66
N PHE A 168 11.76 15.06 8.47
CA PHE A 168 11.60 16.07 9.54
C PHE A 168 12.72 15.98 10.56
N HIS A 169 13.19 17.11 11.06
CA HIS A 169 14.15 17.13 12.17
C HIS A 169 13.55 16.56 13.46
N ALA A 170 14.39 16.08 14.39
CA ALA A 170 13.91 15.49 15.65
C ALA A 170 13.00 16.45 16.42
N SER A 171 13.34 17.73 16.48
CA SER A 171 12.56 18.77 17.11
C SER A 171 11.17 19.00 16.45
N GLU A 172 11.10 18.88 15.12
CA GLU A 172 9.84 19.00 14.39
C GLU A 172 8.95 17.77 14.62
N ALA A 173 9.52 16.57 14.52
CA ALA A 173 8.83 15.32 14.81
C ALA A 173 8.32 15.29 16.27
N ALA A 174 9.08 15.81 17.22
CA ALA A 174 8.68 15.96 18.62
C ALA A 174 7.47 16.88 18.76
N ARG A 175 7.45 18.03 18.07
CA ARG A 175 6.30 18.95 18.02
C ARG A 175 5.07 18.34 17.34
N ILE A 176 5.27 17.58 16.27
CA ILE A 176 4.16 16.87 15.57
C ILE A 176 3.52 15.82 16.50
N LEU A 177 4.34 15.09 17.27
CA LEU A 177 3.90 13.98 18.13
C LEU A 177 3.55 14.41 19.57
N ASP A 178 3.63 15.69 19.88
CA ASP A 178 3.45 16.24 21.24
C ASP A 178 4.27 15.46 22.29
N THR A 179 5.60 15.35 22.04
CA THR A 179 6.55 14.59 22.87
C THR A 179 7.93 15.24 22.89
N THR A 180 8.93 14.60 23.52
CA THR A 180 10.32 15.07 23.54
C THR A 180 11.14 14.47 22.40
N GLU A 181 12.27 15.13 22.06
CA GLU A 181 13.19 14.63 21.02
C GLU A 181 13.82 13.28 21.40
N GLU A 182 14.09 13.07 22.70
CA GLU A 182 14.60 11.80 23.22
C GLU A 182 13.58 10.67 23.03
N SER A 183 12.28 10.98 23.24
CA SER A 183 11.20 10.01 23.00
C SER A 183 11.10 9.63 21.54
N VAL A 184 11.22 10.61 20.62
CA VAL A 184 11.25 10.36 19.17
C VAL A 184 12.44 9.49 18.78
N THR A 185 13.64 9.84 19.26
CA THR A 185 14.88 9.11 18.99
C THR A 185 14.80 7.66 19.50
N SER A 186 14.27 7.47 20.72
CA SER A 186 14.07 6.14 21.30
C SER A 186 13.03 5.31 20.52
N ALA A 187 11.93 5.93 20.08
CA ALA A 187 10.92 5.27 19.27
C ALA A 187 11.47 4.87 17.90
N LEU A 188 12.24 5.75 17.24
CA LEU A 188 12.88 5.49 15.96
C LEU A 188 13.89 4.34 16.05
N LYS A 189 14.74 4.31 17.09
CA LYS A 189 15.69 3.21 17.32
C LYS A 189 14.98 1.87 17.43
N ARG A 190 13.86 1.80 18.18
CA ARG A 190 13.07 0.57 18.32
C ARG A 190 12.38 0.18 17.01
N ALA A 191 11.86 1.16 16.26
CA ALA A 191 11.26 0.91 14.96
C ALA A 191 12.23 0.27 13.98
N ARG A 192 13.43 0.87 13.83
CA ARG A 192 14.50 0.35 12.97
C ARG A 192 14.91 -1.09 13.36
N ALA A 193 15.13 -1.34 14.66
CA ALA A 193 15.48 -2.67 15.14
C ALA A 193 14.39 -3.71 14.87
N THR A 194 13.12 -3.31 14.88
CA THR A 194 12.01 -4.21 14.51
C THR A 194 12.01 -4.47 13.00
N LEU A 195 12.16 -3.45 12.16
CA LEU A 195 12.23 -3.62 10.70
C LEU A 195 13.43 -4.48 10.28
N GLU A 196 14.63 -4.26 10.85
CA GLU A 196 15.83 -5.06 10.57
C GLU A 196 15.61 -6.55 10.85
N ARG A 197 14.91 -6.89 11.93
CA ARG A 197 14.59 -8.30 12.25
C ARG A 197 13.67 -8.93 11.20
N HIS A 198 12.73 -8.17 10.67
CA HIS A 198 11.81 -8.65 9.62
C HIS A 198 12.46 -8.64 8.23
N GLN A 199 13.40 -7.73 7.97
CA GLN A 199 14.10 -7.64 6.69
C GLN A 199 15.22 -8.69 6.52
N LYS A 200 15.69 -9.33 7.57
CA LYS A 200 16.76 -10.35 7.46
C LYS A 200 16.42 -11.51 6.51
N SER A 201 15.14 -11.79 6.30
CA SER A 201 14.69 -12.75 5.28
C SER A 201 14.63 -12.18 3.86
N SER A 202 14.62 -10.86 3.70
CA SER A 202 14.58 -10.18 2.40
C SER A 202 15.91 -9.54 1.98
N ALA A 203 16.87 -9.43 2.88
CA ALA A 203 18.17 -8.79 2.65
C ALA A 203 19.08 -9.49 1.60
N GLN A 204 18.71 -10.68 1.14
CA GLN A 204 19.39 -11.42 0.08
C GLN A 204 18.69 -11.34 -1.27
N ARG A 205 17.62 -10.54 -1.40
CA ARG A 205 16.88 -10.42 -2.65
C ARG A 205 17.57 -9.46 -3.60
N GLU A 206 17.64 -9.85 -4.86
CA GLU A 206 18.10 -8.96 -5.92
C GLU A 206 17.16 -7.76 -6.08
N PRO A 207 17.68 -6.57 -6.37
CA PRO A 207 16.85 -5.42 -6.68
C PRO A 207 15.85 -5.72 -7.79
N ALA A 208 14.63 -5.23 -7.67
CA ALA A 208 13.64 -5.33 -8.73
C ALA A 208 14.11 -4.54 -9.97
N PRO A 209 13.75 -4.97 -11.19
CA PRO A 209 14.03 -4.20 -12.39
C PRO A 209 13.32 -2.84 -12.31
N PRO A 210 13.87 -1.80 -12.98
CA PRO A 210 13.22 -0.49 -13.01
C PRO A 210 11.77 -0.59 -13.52
N PRO A 211 10.85 0.21 -12.97
CA PRO A 211 9.47 0.23 -13.44
C PRO A 211 9.37 0.47 -14.95
N ASN A 212 8.51 -0.29 -15.62
CA ASN A 212 8.28 -0.25 -17.07
C ASN A 212 9.51 -0.60 -17.94
N SER A 213 10.58 -1.18 -17.37
CA SER A 213 11.72 -1.68 -18.13
C SER A 213 11.33 -2.91 -18.97
N ALA A 214 12.14 -3.20 -20.00
CA ALA A 214 11.94 -4.38 -20.83
C ALA A 214 11.97 -5.69 -20.01
N ALA A 215 12.80 -5.75 -18.96
CA ALA A 215 12.88 -6.90 -18.06
C ALA A 215 11.60 -7.08 -17.23
N GLU A 216 11.02 -6.00 -16.71
CA GLU A 216 9.73 -6.05 -16.02
C GLU A 216 8.62 -6.47 -16.98
N GLN A 217 8.56 -5.87 -18.18
CA GLN A 217 7.54 -6.16 -19.18
C GLN A 217 7.59 -7.61 -19.68
N ASP A 218 8.78 -8.19 -19.87
CA ASP A 218 8.94 -9.61 -20.24
C ASP A 218 8.36 -10.51 -19.15
N LEU A 219 8.72 -10.26 -17.90
CA LEU A 219 8.24 -11.06 -16.77
C LEU A 219 6.71 -10.96 -16.61
N VAL A 220 6.17 -9.75 -16.72
CA VAL A 220 4.72 -9.49 -16.70
C VAL A 220 4.02 -10.25 -17.83
N SER A 221 4.55 -10.20 -19.04
CA SER A 221 3.98 -10.87 -20.22
C SER A 221 3.99 -12.40 -20.06
N ARG A 222 5.08 -12.95 -19.56
CA ARG A 222 5.19 -14.40 -19.28
C ARG A 222 4.22 -14.86 -18.21
N LEU A 223 4.08 -14.09 -17.14
CA LEU A 223 3.13 -14.38 -16.07
C LEU A 223 1.68 -14.33 -16.58
N THR A 224 1.32 -13.29 -17.32
CA THR A 224 -0.01 -13.14 -17.92
C THR A 224 -0.34 -14.35 -18.79
N ARG A 225 0.56 -14.72 -19.71
CA ARG A 225 0.37 -15.88 -20.58
C ARG A 225 0.19 -17.17 -19.78
N ALA A 226 1.04 -17.40 -18.76
CA ALA A 226 0.96 -18.61 -17.95
C ALA A 226 -0.36 -18.71 -17.18
N PHE A 227 -0.91 -17.59 -16.67
CA PHE A 227 -2.22 -17.58 -16.07
C PHE A 227 -3.36 -17.84 -17.08
N GLU A 228 -3.32 -17.19 -18.25
CA GLU A 228 -4.37 -17.29 -19.28
C GLU A 228 -4.40 -18.68 -19.95
N THR A 229 -3.26 -19.36 -19.99
CA THR A 229 -3.13 -20.73 -20.51
C THR A 229 -3.22 -21.82 -19.44
N ALA A 230 -3.47 -21.45 -18.17
CA ALA A 230 -3.49 -22.37 -17.02
C ALA A 230 -2.18 -23.17 -16.84
N ASP A 231 -1.04 -22.58 -17.20
CA ASP A 231 0.28 -23.19 -17.09
C ASP A 231 0.86 -22.98 -15.68
N VAL A 232 0.50 -23.87 -14.75
CA VAL A 232 1.01 -23.82 -13.36
C VAL A 232 2.54 -23.95 -13.34
N ALA A 233 3.11 -24.81 -14.17
CA ALA A 233 4.57 -25.01 -14.23
C ALA A 233 5.27 -23.73 -14.70
N GLY A 234 4.72 -23.05 -15.70
CA GLY A 234 5.20 -21.75 -16.17
C GLY A 234 5.14 -20.68 -15.08
N ILE A 235 4.06 -20.60 -14.30
CA ILE A 235 3.97 -19.66 -13.16
C ILE A 235 5.04 -19.98 -12.13
N VAL A 236 5.16 -21.24 -11.71
CA VAL A 236 6.11 -21.70 -10.69
C VAL A 236 7.56 -21.42 -11.10
N ALA A 237 7.88 -21.56 -12.40
CA ALA A 237 9.20 -21.26 -12.92
C ALA A 237 9.60 -19.77 -12.79
N LEU A 238 8.61 -18.87 -12.74
CA LEU A 238 8.84 -17.43 -12.51
C LEU A 238 9.05 -17.05 -11.05
N LEU A 239 8.71 -17.94 -10.11
CA LEU A 239 8.81 -17.65 -8.66
C LEU A 239 10.24 -17.85 -8.15
N THR A 240 10.63 -17.08 -7.13
CA THR A 240 11.80 -17.44 -6.29
C THR A 240 11.52 -18.72 -5.50
N SER A 241 12.54 -19.42 -5.03
CA SER A 241 12.36 -20.65 -4.25
C SER A 241 11.59 -20.44 -2.95
N ASP A 242 11.67 -19.22 -2.39
CA ASP A 242 11.05 -18.78 -1.14
C ASP A 242 9.85 -17.84 -1.36
N ALA A 243 9.28 -17.82 -2.57
CA ALA A 243 8.19 -16.90 -2.92
C ALA A 243 6.99 -17.02 -1.97
N TRP A 244 6.36 -15.88 -1.70
CA TRP A 244 5.17 -15.81 -0.85
C TRP A 244 3.90 -15.61 -1.67
N LEU A 245 2.84 -16.30 -1.27
CA LEU A 245 1.48 -16.06 -1.74
C LEU A 245 0.63 -15.64 -0.53
N THR A 246 0.05 -14.43 -0.58
CA THR A 246 -0.70 -13.82 0.53
C THR A 246 -2.00 -13.22 0.05
N MET A 247 -3.00 -13.14 0.94
CA MET A 247 -4.35 -12.67 0.60
C MET A 247 -4.95 -11.82 1.72
N PRO A 248 -4.38 -10.64 2.05
CA PRO A 248 -4.94 -9.79 3.09
C PRO A 248 -6.42 -9.42 2.77
N PRO A 249 -7.31 -9.32 3.78
CA PRO A 249 -7.04 -9.46 5.21
C PRO A 249 -7.07 -10.92 5.72
N LEU A 250 -7.17 -11.92 4.85
CA LEU A 250 -7.08 -13.32 5.27
C LEU A 250 -5.66 -13.61 5.80
N PRO A 251 -5.53 -14.27 6.96
CA PRO A 251 -4.21 -14.55 7.55
C PRO A 251 -3.47 -15.71 6.87
N LEU A 252 -3.92 -16.13 5.69
CA LEU A 252 -3.36 -17.28 4.98
C LEU A 252 -2.08 -16.88 4.24
N GLU A 253 -0.96 -17.48 4.61
CA GLU A 253 0.34 -17.25 3.98
C GLU A 253 0.97 -18.57 3.54
N TYR A 254 1.32 -18.65 2.26
CA TYR A 254 1.94 -19.81 1.64
C TYR A 254 3.34 -19.45 1.18
N GLN A 255 4.33 -20.24 1.55
CA GLN A 255 5.73 -20.02 1.18
C GLN A 255 6.27 -21.16 0.32
N GLY A 256 6.97 -20.78 -0.74
CA GLY A 256 7.69 -21.69 -1.63
C GLY A 256 6.86 -22.12 -2.84
N ARG A 257 7.59 -22.58 -3.86
CA ARG A 257 7.04 -22.97 -5.17
C ARG A 257 6.03 -24.09 -5.10
N ASP A 258 6.28 -25.09 -4.26
CA ASP A 258 5.44 -26.29 -4.17
C ASP A 258 4.07 -25.97 -3.59
N LEU A 259 4.00 -25.17 -2.51
CA LEU A 259 2.74 -24.74 -1.93
C LEU A 259 2.00 -23.75 -2.82
N ALA A 260 2.72 -22.87 -3.53
CA ALA A 260 2.11 -22.00 -4.52
C ALA A 260 1.47 -22.81 -5.66
N ALA A 261 2.16 -23.84 -6.17
CA ALA A 261 1.62 -24.74 -7.19
C ALA A 261 0.35 -25.47 -6.69
N GLN A 262 0.41 -26.05 -5.48
CA GLN A 262 -0.74 -26.74 -4.88
C GLN A 262 -1.93 -25.78 -4.69
N PHE A 263 -1.67 -24.57 -4.17
CA PHE A 263 -2.70 -23.56 -3.97
C PHE A 263 -3.36 -23.16 -5.31
N LEU A 264 -2.57 -22.85 -6.33
CA LEU A 264 -3.07 -22.45 -7.66
C LEU A 264 -3.88 -23.57 -8.29
N THR A 265 -3.41 -24.82 -8.22
CA THR A 265 -4.14 -25.99 -8.75
C THR A 265 -5.47 -26.19 -8.02
N ALA A 266 -5.47 -26.08 -6.69
CA ALA A 266 -6.68 -26.32 -5.89
C ALA A 266 -7.72 -25.19 -6.00
N THR A 267 -7.29 -23.95 -6.29
CA THR A 267 -8.18 -22.79 -6.20
C THR A 267 -8.47 -22.12 -7.54
N ALA A 268 -7.48 -21.98 -8.39
CA ALA A 268 -7.56 -21.23 -9.63
C ALA A 268 -7.75 -22.14 -10.86
N PHE A 269 -6.89 -23.15 -11.04
CA PHE A 269 -6.85 -23.94 -12.26
C PHE A 269 -7.72 -25.21 -12.18
N ARG A 270 -9.03 -25.01 -12.17
CA ARG A 270 -10.02 -26.11 -12.21
C ARG A 270 -10.48 -26.36 -13.65
N PRO A 271 -10.99 -27.55 -13.97
CA PRO A 271 -11.56 -27.83 -15.29
C PRO A 271 -12.58 -26.76 -15.72
N GLY A 272 -12.41 -26.22 -16.92
CA GLY A 272 -13.25 -25.12 -17.44
C GLY A 272 -12.93 -23.72 -16.93
N TRP A 273 -11.90 -23.58 -16.08
CA TRP A 273 -11.48 -22.26 -15.61
C TRP A 273 -10.71 -21.51 -16.71
N THR A 274 -11.06 -20.26 -16.89
CA THR A 274 -10.39 -19.35 -17.84
C THR A 274 -10.13 -18.04 -17.13
N ALA A 275 -8.89 -17.54 -17.24
CA ALA A 275 -8.50 -16.25 -16.69
C ALA A 275 -8.32 -15.20 -17.74
N ARG A 276 -8.52 -13.96 -17.36
CA ARG A 276 -8.08 -12.77 -18.09
C ARG A 276 -7.44 -11.80 -17.10
N LEU A 277 -6.24 -11.37 -17.38
CA LEU A 277 -5.48 -10.45 -16.55
C LEU A 277 -5.42 -9.08 -17.23
N ILE A 278 -5.94 -8.05 -16.55
CA ILE A 278 -5.85 -6.68 -17.03
C ILE A 278 -4.74 -5.96 -16.27
N PRO A 279 -3.65 -5.57 -16.95
CA PRO A 279 -2.51 -4.97 -16.29
C PRO A 279 -2.85 -3.59 -15.70
N THR A 280 -2.30 -3.32 -14.55
CA THR A 280 -2.31 -2.04 -13.85
C THR A 280 -1.05 -1.94 -12.98
N ARG A 281 -0.97 -0.92 -12.13
CA ARG A 281 0.14 -0.76 -11.19
C ARG A 281 -0.35 -0.37 -9.81
N ALA A 282 0.31 -0.89 -8.79
CA ALA A 282 0.03 -0.60 -7.39
C ALA A 282 1.31 -0.56 -6.57
N ASN A 283 1.48 0.45 -5.72
CA ASN A 283 2.63 0.55 -4.82
C ASN A 283 3.99 0.56 -5.54
N GLY A 284 4.05 1.13 -6.75
CA GLY A 284 5.24 1.12 -7.61
C GLY A 284 5.52 -0.23 -8.27
N GLN A 285 4.62 -1.20 -8.18
CA GLN A 285 4.81 -2.58 -8.59
C GLN A 285 3.81 -2.97 -9.69
N PRO A 286 4.13 -3.98 -10.55
CA PRO A 286 3.16 -4.53 -11.47
C PRO A 286 1.96 -5.12 -10.71
N ALA A 287 0.76 -4.87 -11.22
CA ALA A 287 -0.47 -5.41 -10.68
C ALA A 287 -1.44 -5.79 -11.79
N PHE A 288 -2.43 -6.60 -11.46
CA PHE A 288 -3.42 -7.08 -12.41
C PHE A 288 -4.81 -7.09 -11.79
N GLY A 289 -5.80 -6.54 -12.49
CA GLY A 289 -7.18 -6.96 -12.29
C GLY A 289 -7.31 -8.40 -12.77
N PHE A 290 -7.74 -9.27 -11.88
CA PHE A 290 -7.82 -10.70 -12.11
C PHE A 290 -9.28 -11.10 -12.32
N TYR A 291 -9.60 -11.66 -13.49
CA TYR A 291 -10.96 -12.00 -13.91
C TYR A 291 -11.03 -13.48 -14.27
N THR A 292 -12.19 -14.10 -14.00
CA THR A 292 -12.48 -15.46 -14.44
C THR A 292 -13.82 -15.49 -15.17
N ARG A 293 -13.97 -16.44 -16.09
CA ARG A 293 -15.19 -16.60 -16.87
C ARG A 293 -16.30 -17.21 -16.02
N ASP A 294 -17.47 -16.63 -16.10
CA ASP A 294 -18.69 -17.21 -15.58
C ASP A 294 -19.21 -18.26 -16.58
N PRO A 295 -19.35 -19.53 -16.18
CA PRO A 295 -19.79 -20.58 -17.10
C PRO A 295 -21.24 -20.40 -17.59
N ASP A 296 -22.08 -19.71 -16.83
CA ASP A 296 -23.50 -19.55 -17.15
C ASP A 296 -23.75 -18.34 -18.07
N THR A 297 -23.03 -17.24 -17.86
CA THR A 297 -23.23 -16.00 -18.63
C THR A 297 -22.20 -15.78 -19.72
N GLY A 298 -21.07 -16.50 -19.68
CA GLY A 298 -19.92 -16.32 -20.58
C GLY A 298 -19.07 -15.08 -20.28
N SER A 299 -19.58 -14.11 -19.53
CA SER A 299 -18.86 -12.88 -19.19
C SER A 299 -17.75 -13.13 -18.15
N PHE A 300 -16.74 -12.26 -18.14
CA PHE A 300 -15.70 -12.33 -17.13
C PHE A 300 -16.07 -11.46 -15.92
N TYR A 301 -16.00 -12.01 -14.72
CA TYR A 301 -16.16 -11.28 -13.47
C TYR A 301 -14.85 -11.24 -12.69
N THR A 302 -14.66 -10.17 -11.94
CA THR A 302 -13.44 -9.99 -11.15
C THR A 302 -13.39 -10.94 -9.94
N VAL A 303 -12.19 -11.46 -9.67
CA VAL A 303 -11.88 -12.25 -8.47
C VAL A 303 -10.90 -11.52 -7.54
N GLY A 304 -10.38 -10.36 -7.95
CA GLY A 304 -9.54 -9.51 -7.13
C GLY A 304 -8.47 -8.75 -7.91
N LEU A 305 -7.67 -8.01 -7.17
CA LEU A 305 -6.43 -7.41 -7.67
C LEU A 305 -5.24 -8.23 -7.17
N MET A 306 -4.30 -8.52 -8.04
CA MET A 306 -3.04 -9.20 -7.70
C MET A 306 -1.87 -8.25 -7.89
N VAL A 307 -1.08 -8.04 -6.85
CA VAL A 307 0.17 -7.25 -6.89
C VAL A 307 1.35 -8.20 -6.87
N ILE A 308 2.34 -7.94 -7.73
CA ILE A 308 3.51 -8.80 -7.93
C ILE A 308 4.75 -8.09 -7.39
N THR A 309 5.41 -8.70 -6.40
CA THR A 309 6.70 -8.20 -5.91
C THR A 309 7.83 -8.93 -6.63
N LEU A 310 8.72 -8.15 -7.24
CA LEU A 310 9.82 -8.66 -8.03
C LEU A 310 11.12 -8.74 -7.23
N SER A 311 11.99 -9.67 -7.61
CA SER A 311 13.38 -9.79 -7.15
C SER A 311 14.23 -10.23 -8.34
N GLY A 312 15.07 -9.34 -8.87
CA GLY A 312 15.75 -9.56 -10.14
C GLY A 312 14.75 -9.90 -11.25
N THR A 313 14.94 -11.02 -11.91
CA THR A 313 14.07 -11.52 -12.99
C THR A 313 13.02 -12.53 -12.51
N GLN A 314 12.75 -12.60 -11.22
CA GLN A 314 11.80 -13.53 -10.61
C GLN A 314 10.76 -12.81 -9.73
N ILE A 315 9.70 -13.52 -9.38
CA ILE A 315 8.62 -13.07 -8.51
C ILE A 315 8.88 -13.58 -7.10
N SER A 316 9.04 -12.69 -6.14
CA SER A 316 9.26 -13.02 -4.74
C SER A 316 7.98 -13.03 -3.90
N ALA A 317 6.92 -12.36 -4.38
CA ALA A 317 5.60 -12.48 -3.76
C ALA A 317 4.47 -12.19 -4.76
N MET A 318 3.35 -12.84 -4.54
CA MET A 318 2.05 -12.54 -5.15
C MET A 318 1.06 -12.23 -4.05
N THR A 319 0.55 -11.01 -4.01
CA THR A 319 -0.42 -10.58 -2.99
C THR A 319 -1.76 -10.30 -3.66
N ARG A 320 -2.78 -11.07 -3.31
CA ARG A 320 -4.13 -10.93 -3.85
C ARG A 320 -5.02 -10.15 -2.88
N PHE A 321 -5.72 -9.16 -3.39
CA PHE A 321 -6.67 -8.33 -2.67
C PHE A 321 -8.11 -8.59 -3.13
N ASP A 322 -9.07 -8.21 -2.28
CA ASP A 322 -10.50 -8.34 -2.55
C ASP A 322 -10.92 -7.55 -3.81
N PRO A 323 -11.89 -8.03 -4.61
CA PRO A 323 -12.36 -7.33 -5.81
C PRO A 323 -12.99 -5.96 -5.54
N ALA A 324 -13.44 -5.67 -4.33
CA ALA A 324 -14.04 -4.37 -3.99
C ALA A 324 -13.10 -3.16 -4.22
N ILE A 325 -11.78 -3.40 -4.31
CA ILE A 325 -10.79 -2.32 -4.53
C ILE A 325 -10.61 -1.94 -6.01
N LEU A 326 -11.08 -2.75 -6.98
CA LEU A 326 -10.82 -2.53 -8.41
C LEU A 326 -11.28 -1.16 -8.94
N PRO A 327 -12.42 -0.59 -8.51
CA PRO A 327 -12.84 0.74 -8.97
C PRO A 327 -11.80 1.84 -8.71
N ARG A 328 -10.99 1.71 -7.63
CA ARG A 328 -9.89 2.66 -7.33
C ARG A 328 -8.76 2.62 -8.37
N PHE A 329 -8.66 1.52 -9.12
CA PHE A 329 -7.69 1.31 -10.21
C PHE A 329 -8.29 1.58 -11.59
N GLY A 330 -9.53 2.10 -11.66
CA GLY A 330 -10.25 2.29 -12.92
C GLY A 330 -10.62 0.99 -13.63
N LEU A 331 -10.62 -0.14 -12.92
CA LEU A 331 -10.92 -1.45 -13.46
C LEU A 331 -12.40 -1.81 -13.25
N PRO A 332 -13.10 -2.30 -14.28
CA PRO A 332 -14.51 -2.64 -14.19
C PRO A 332 -14.74 -3.93 -13.37
N ALA A 333 -15.96 -4.11 -12.84
CA ALA A 333 -16.33 -5.33 -12.13
C ALA A 333 -16.49 -6.54 -13.06
N THR A 334 -16.82 -6.30 -14.34
CA THR A 334 -17.01 -7.35 -15.37
C THR A 334 -16.37 -6.91 -16.68
N LEU A 335 -15.91 -7.90 -17.49
CA LEU A 335 -15.45 -7.67 -18.85
C LEU A 335 -16.38 -8.39 -19.83
N PRO A 336 -16.59 -7.84 -21.03
CA PRO A 336 -17.27 -8.56 -22.11
C PRO A 336 -16.44 -9.78 -22.55
N ASP A 337 -17.11 -10.66 -23.29
CA ASP A 337 -16.50 -11.89 -23.86
C ASP A 337 -15.34 -11.56 -24.83
#